data_8a5a062aa8fb2675e6c0dc471a0be2fd
#
_entry.id   8a5a062aa8fb2675e6c0dc471a0be2fd
#
_cell.length_a   1.000
_cell.length_b   1.000
_cell.length_c   1.000
_cell.angle_alpha   90.00
_cell.angle_beta   90.00
_cell.angle_gamma   90.00
#
_symmetry.space_group_name_H-M   'P 1'
#
loop_
_entity.id
_entity.type
_entity.pdbx_description
1 polymer ?
#
loop_
_entity_poly.entity_id
_entity_poly.type
_entity_poly.pdbx_seq_one_letter_code
_entity_poly.pdbx_strand_id
1 'polypeptide(L)'
;MPRRKSFEPTEREFAILEILWKRGSCTVRDVQEALSEHEDVGRTTVLKLMQIMYDKGLVKRDESEHSHTYTATLKQEEVQEQMVGRFMKRVFGGSA
;
A
#
# COMPACT_ATOMS: atom_id res chain seq x y z
N MET A 1 4.69 -7.87 -18.38
CA MET A 1 4.58 -7.38 -18.17
C MET A 1 4.49 -6.44 -17.83
N PRO A 2 4.47 -5.83 -17.78
CA PRO A 2 4.62 -4.78 -17.36
C PRO A 2 3.92 -4.28 -16.56
N ARG A 3 3.77 -3.97 -15.89
CA ARG A 3 3.23 -3.46 -15.26
C ARG A 3 3.74 -2.79 -14.54
N ARG A 4 4.49 -2.34 -14.30
CA ARG A 4 5.08 -1.74 -13.67
C ARG A 4 4.72 -0.56 -13.45
N LYS A 5 4.30 0.09 -13.89
CA LYS A 5 3.98 1.26 -13.75
C LYS A 5 3.09 1.43 -12.76
N SER A 6 2.47 0.62 -12.26
CA SER A 6 1.54 0.85 -11.34
C SER A 6 2.00 0.82 -9.99
N PHE A 7 3.22 1.20 -9.71
CA PHE A 7 3.59 1.37 -8.45
C PHE A 7 2.99 2.46 -7.72
N GLU A 8 2.24 3.43 -8.25
CA GLU A 8 1.68 4.56 -7.55
C GLU A 8 0.50 4.13 -6.74
N PRO A 9 0.55 4.11 -5.42
CA PRO A 9 -0.60 3.72 -4.62
C PRO A 9 -1.63 4.83 -4.56
N THR A 10 -2.89 4.44 -4.42
CA THR A 10 -3.95 5.41 -4.15
C THR A 10 -3.80 5.89 -2.71
N GLU A 11 -4.58 6.87 -2.32
CA GLU A 11 -4.54 7.38 -0.96
C GLU A 11 -4.80 6.29 0.07
N ARG A 12 -5.80 5.47 -0.19
CA ARG A 12 -6.15 4.40 0.74
C ARG A 12 -5.08 3.35 0.79
N GLU A 13 -4.51 3.02 -0.36
CA GLU A 13 -3.42 2.06 -0.40
C GLU A 13 -2.20 2.60 0.32
N PHE A 14 -1.93 3.88 0.19
CA PHE A 14 -0.81 4.47 0.89
C PHE A 14 -1.02 4.40 2.40
N ALA A 15 -2.25 4.64 2.85
CA ALA A 15 -2.56 4.53 4.27
C ALA A 15 -2.28 3.11 4.78
N ILE A 16 -2.61 2.10 3.98
CA ILE A 16 -2.32 0.73 4.36
C ILE A 16 -0.82 0.48 4.40
N LEU A 17 -0.10 1.01 3.42
CA LEU A 17 1.36 0.86 3.43
C LEU A 17 1.96 1.47 4.69
N GLU A 18 1.45 2.62 5.11
CA GLU A 18 1.95 3.24 6.32
C GLU A 18 1.77 2.34 7.53
N ILE A 19 0.64 1.65 7.60
CA ILE A 19 0.38 0.72 8.69
C ILE A 19 1.39 -0.42 8.64
N LEU A 20 1.65 -0.95 7.45
CA LEU A 20 2.58 -2.05 7.31
C LEU A 20 4.00 -1.63 7.65
N TRP A 21 4.39 -0.43 7.26
CA TRP A 21 5.73 0.05 7.59
C TRP A 21 5.90 0.21 9.09
N LYS A 22 4.83 0.63 9.75
CA LYS A 22 4.89 0.86 11.17
C LYS A 22 4.85 -0.41 11.98
N ARG A 23 4.02 -1.36 11.58
CA ARG A 23 3.81 -2.57 12.35
C ARG A 23 4.57 -3.78 11.85
N GLY A 24 5.03 -3.75 10.61
CA GLY A 24 5.64 -4.90 10.00
C GLY A 24 4.58 -5.77 9.35
N SER A 25 4.63 -7.08 9.56
CA SER A 25 3.65 -7.97 8.97
C SER A 25 2.30 -7.80 9.64
N CYS A 26 1.25 -7.74 8.86
CA CYS A 26 -0.10 -7.59 9.38
C CYS A 26 -1.06 -8.50 8.66
N THR A 27 -2.09 -8.96 9.38
CA THR A 27 -3.20 -9.66 8.74
C THR A 27 -4.19 -8.62 8.23
N VAL A 28 -5.16 -9.07 7.45
CA VAL A 28 -6.23 -8.19 6.98
C VAL A 28 -6.96 -7.58 8.19
N ARG A 29 -7.16 -8.38 9.21
CA ARG A 29 -7.83 -7.91 10.41
C ARG A 29 -7.03 -6.80 11.08
N ASP A 30 -5.71 -6.97 11.18
CA ASP A 30 -4.87 -5.94 11.79
C ASP A 30 -4.97 -4.64 11.01
N VAL A 31 -4.97 -4.72 9.70
CA VAL A 31 -5.04 -3.54 8.86
C VAL A 31 -6.42 -2.88 9.01
N GLN A 32 -7.47 -3.70 9.05
CA GLN A 32 -8.80 -3.15 9.21
C GLN A 32 -8.95 -2.41 10.52
N GLU A 33 -8.43 -2.99 11.59
CA GLU A 33 -8.53 -2.35 12.90
C GLU A 33 -7.80 -1.03 12.93
N ALA A 34 -6.63 -0.99 12.32
CA ALA A 34 -5.86 0.25 12.28
C ALA A 34 -6.55 1.32 11.44
N LEU A 35 -7.13 0.93 10.31
CA LEU A 35 -7.83 1.89 9.46
C LEU A 35 -9.09 2.41 10.13
N SER A 36 -9.75 1.55 10.90
CA SER A 36 -11.00 1.93 11.55
C SER A 36 -10.83 3.05 12.56
N GLU A 37 -9.62 3.31 12.97
CA GLU A 37 -9.38 4.44 13.86
C GLU A 37 -9.61 5.75 13.17
N HIS A 38 -9.56 5.77 11.84
CA HIS A 38 -9.71 7.00 11.10
C HIS A 38 -10.94 7.03 10.21
N GLU A 39 -11.38 5.90 9.75
CA GLU A 39 -12.59 5.89 8.93
C GLU A 39 -13.23 4.54 9.07
N ASP A 40 -14.52 4.50 8.81
CA ASP A 40 -15.31 3.30 8.96
C ASP A 40 -15.13 2.44 7.72
N VAL A 41 -14.26 1.46 7.83
CA VAL A 41 -13.93 0.60 6.70
C VAL A 41 -14.21 -0.84 7.06
N GLY A 42 -14.98 -1.52 6.25
CA GLY A 42 -15.32 -2.91 6.50
C GLY A 42 -14.22 -3.86 6.08
N ARG A 43 -14.29 -5.07 6.60
CA ARG A 43 -13.27 -6.06 6.32
C ARG A 43 -13.23 -6.43 4.84
N THR A 44 -14.37 -6.52 4.20
CA THR A 44 -14.43 -6.87 2.79
C THR A 44 -13.70 -5.83 1.93
N THR A 45 -13.89 -4.56 2.26
CA THR A 45 -13.21 -3.50 1.53
C THR A 45 -11.70 -3.59 1.71
N VAL A 46 -11.25 -3.85 2.94
CA VAL A 46 -9.83 -3.97 3.21
C VAL A 46 -9.25 -5.17 2.49
N LEU A 47 -9.96 -6.29 2.51
CA LEU A 47 -9.51 -7.49 1.83
C LEU A 47 -9.33 -7.22 0.34
N LYS A 48 -10.28 -6.52 -0.26
CA LYS A 48 -10.19 -6.19 -1.66
C LYS A 48 -9.00 -5.29 -1.95
N LEU A 49 -8.80 -4.30 -1.11
CA LEU A 49 -7.66 -3.40 -1.28
C LEU A 49 -6.33 -4.15 -1.15
N MET A 50 -6.23 -5.03 -0.17
CA MET A 50 -5.02 -5.80 0.02
C MET A 50 -4.75 -6.71 -1.19
N GLN A 51 -5.82 -7.26 -1.77
CA GLN A 51 -5.69 -8.09 -2.94
C GLN A 51 -5.18 -7.28 -4.12
N ILE A 52 -5.72 -6.08 -4.31
CA ILE A 52 -5.27 -5.20 -5.37
C ILE A 52 -3.81 -4.82 -5.17
N MET A 53 -3.43 -4.51 -3.93
CA MET A 53 -2.06 -4.15 -3.64
C MET A 53 -1.11 -5.32 -3.89
N TYR A 54 -1.58 -6.52 -3.58
CA TYR A 54 -0.78 -7.72 -3.85
C TYR A 54 -0.59 -7.87 -5.36
N ASP A 55 -1.65 -7.68 -6.14
CA ASP A 55 -1.57 -7.79 -7.59
C ASP A 55 -0.66 -6.72 -8.18
N LYS A 56 -0.64 -5.55 -7.58
CA LYS A 56 0.23 -4.48 -8.04
C LYS A 56 1.68 -4.68 -7.61
N GLY A 57 1.93 -5.62 -6.72
CA GLY A 57 3.28 -5.83 -6.21
C GLY A 57 3.66 -4.91 -5.09
N LEU A 58 2.70 -4.23 -4.49
CA LEU A 58 3.00 -3.32 -3.39
C LEU A 58 3.20 -4.06 -2.07
N VAL A 59 2.63 -5.24 -1.94
CA VAL A 59 2.79 -6.05 -0.73
C VAL A 59 3.09 -7.49 -1.12
N LYS A 60 3.72 -8.20 -0.19
CA LYS A 60 3.94 -9.64 -0.31
C LYS A 60 2.99 -10.31 0.67
N ARG A 61 2.63 -11.54 0.36
CA ARG A 61 1.73 -12.31 1.21
C ARG A 61 2.41 -13.57 1.68
N ASP A 62 2.36 -13.80 2.97
CA ASP A 62 2.91 -15.01 3.58
C ASP A 62 1.73 -15.88 3.97
N GLU A 63 1.64 -17.06 3.36
CA GLU A 63 0.52 -17.95 3.58
C GLU A 63 0.89 -19.15 4.41
N SER A 64 2.03 -19.09 5.09
CA SER A 64 2.51 -20.25 5.82
C SER A 64 1.70 -20.54 7.09
N GLU A 65 0.85 -19.62 7.51
CA GLU A 65 0.03 -19.84 8.68
C GLU A 65 -1.44 -19.74 8.30
N HIS A 66 -2.31 -20.03 9.29
CA HIS A 66 -3.73 -19.97 9.04
C HIS A 66 -4.16 -18.63 8.51
N SER A 67 -3.69 -17.57 9.13
CA SER A 67 -4.01 -16.23 8.68
C SER A 67 -2.89 -15.76 7.80
N HIS A 68 -3.24 -15.27 6.64
CA HIS A 68 -2.21 -14.74 5.75
C HIS A 68 -1.74 -13.40 6.30
N THR A 69 -0.44 -13.16 6.27
CA THR A 69 0.09 -11.87 6.67
C THR A 69 0.67 -11.16 5.45
N TYR A 70 0.64 -9.85 5.51
CA TYR A 70 1.10 -9.03 4.40
C TYR A 70 2.22 -8.12 4.87
N THR A 71 3.19 -7.91 4.01
CA THR A 71 4.34 -7.04 4.31
C THR A 71 4.57 -6.16 3.10
N ALA A 72 4.91 -4.91 3.33
CA ALA A 72 5.21 -4.00 2.23
C ALA A 72 6.45 -4.48 1.49
N THR A 73 6.41 -4.45 0.16
CA THR A 73 7.56 -4.84 -0.64
C THR A 73 8.55 -3.72 -0.82
N LEU A 74 8.08 -2.46 -0.69
CA LEU A 74 8.93 -1.31 -0.87
C LEU A 74 9.14 -0.64 0.47
N LYS A 75 10.26 -0.02 0.62
CA LYS A 75 10.52 0.75 1.81
C LYS A 75 9.80 2.08 1.73
N GLN A 76 9.52 2.64 2.87
CA GLN A 76 8.81 3.90 2.94
C GLN A 76 9.52 4.99 2.14
N GLU A 77 10.83 5.06 2.27
CA GLU A 77 11.59 6.08 1.54
C GLU A 77 11.44 5.93 0.04
N GLU A 78 11.42 4.68 -0.43
CA GLU A 78 11.32 4.44 -1.86
C GLU A 78 10.01 4.94 -2.41
N VAL A 79 8.93 4.70 -1.69
CA VAL A 79 7.62 5.15 -2.15
C VAL A 79 7.51 6.65 -2.09
N GLN A 80 8.00 7.24 -1.00
CA GLN A 80 7.94 8.67 -0.84
C GLN A 80 8.75 9.38 -1.92
N GLU A 81 9.89 8.84 -2.28
CA GLU A 81 10.69 9.41 -3.33
C GLU A 81 9.96 9.39 -4.66
N GLN A 82 9.28 8.30 -4.96
CA GLN A 82 8.54 8.23 -6.18
C GLN A 82 7.41 9.23 -6.22
N MET A 83 6.70 9.38 -5.12
CA MET A 83 5.58 10.29 -5.08
C MET A 83 6.04 11.73 -5.16
N VAL A 84 7.14 12.06 -4.50
CA VAL A 84 7.70 13.40 -4.59
C VAL A 84 8.20 13.66 -6.00
N GLY A 85 8.85 12.69 -6.60
CA GLY A 85 9.35 12.82 -7.94
C GLY A 85 8.24 13.10 -8.93
N ARG A 86 7.11 12.41 -8.79
CA ARG A 86 5.99 12.67 -9.64
C ARG A 86 5.43 14.03 -9.43
N PHE A 87 5.31 14.46 -8.17
CA PHE A 87 4.80 15.77 -7.86
C PHE A 87 5.70 16.84 -8.47
N MET A 88 7.01 16.72 -8.31
CA MET A 88 7.94 17.70 -8.85
C MET A 88 7.86 17.74 -10.37
N LYS A 89 7.73 16.58 -10.98
CA LYS A 89 7.62 16.54 -12.39
C LYS A 89 6.36 17.25 -12.88
N ARG A 90 5.26 17.08 -12.15
CA ARG A 90 4.02 17.74 -12.51
C ARG A 90 4.11 19.25 -12.36
N VAL A 91 4.76 19.69 -11.31
CA VAL A 91 4.85 21.12 -11.01
C VAL A 91 5.87 21.82 -11.90
N PHE A 92 7.03 21.22 -12.10
CA PHE A 92 8.09 21.90 -12.82
C PHE A 92 8.26 21.39 -14.23
N GLY A 93 8.13 20.11 -14.42
CA GLY A 93 8.36 19.54 -15.72
C GLY A 93 7.36 19.98 -16.74
N GLY A 94 6.16 20.20 -16.32
CA GLY A 94 5.12 20.62 -17.23
C GLY A 94 5.33 21.97 -17.79
N SER A 95 6.08 22.79 -17.14
CA SER A 95 6.25 24.14 -17.59
C SER A 95 7.37 24.27 -18.60
N ALA A 96 8.08 23.24 -18.82
CA ALA A 96 9.18 23.35 -19.80
C ALA A 96 8.66 23.28 -21.23
#